data_7f059a94a3e8d394a115f08371912283
#
_entry.id   7f059a94a3e8d394a115f08371912283
#
_cell.length_a   1.000
_cell.length_b   1.000
_cell.length_c   1.000
_cell.angle_alpha   90.00
_cell.angle_beta   90.00
_cell.angle_gamma   90.00
#
_symmetry.space_group_name_H-M   'P 1'
#
loop_
_entity.id
_entity.type
_entity.pdbx_description
1 polymer ?
#
loop_
_entity_poly.entity_id
_entity_poly.type
_entity_poly.pdbx_seq_one_letter_code
_entity_poly.pdbx_strand_id
1 'polypeptide(L)'
;MVVFFAHSWLSFIGPLDGLEVTVFSRIVSTASTLAVTCFFVLSGYVIALSIMANRARNDGVFKPLDYFAARCFRILPPLLVTMGLCWLLAMGLGLVGATETNIVGAERERFAVSLLPQFVALVSVSVLGELEGGINGPLWSLLWEIRFYVFAGLLAVAAWGKGVSRVVGALGALVYAWLLELTDPLELGIAVPLFVYFGLGAVVALIKPGVMTRRSLVWSALMLLVASAGIGWLVGEDLFVESLRPASISLEMLTAMWFVLVILAVQQLHWLAGLAPLGAVSYTLYILHFPVLQAMYFVLANHAPGALQGAGVWLTWPVATMVTLWVCGAVGRAVEQPAAQRAFVAALVNAGDRRSRVTSRS
;
A
#
# COMPACT_ATOMS: atom_id res chain seq x y z
N MET A 1 -4.44 5.56 7.35
CA MET A 1 -4.21 6.42 8.56
C MET A 1 -3.34 5.73 9.61
N VAL A 2 -3.59 4.45 10.01
CA VAL A 2 -2.76 3.75 11.02
C VAL A 2 -1.30 3.67 10.58
N VAL A 3 -1.01 3.20 9.37
CA VAL A 3 0.35 3.11 8.81
C VAL A 3 1.05 4.48 8.78
N PHE A 4 0.34 5.53 8.36
CA PHE A 4 0.86 6.89 8.37
C PHE A 4 1.24 7.36 9.79
N PHE A 5 0.35 7.15 10.78
CA PHE A 5 0.65 7.49 12.16
C PHE A 5 1.85 6.72 12.69
N ALA A 6 1.92 5.41 12.40
CA ALA A 6 3.03 4.57 12.81
C ALA A 6 4.36 5.05 12.22
N HIS A 7 4.42 5.34 10.91
CA HIS A 7 5.64 5.87 10.30
C HIS A 7 6.00 7.26 10.84
N SER A 8 5.01 8.12 11.11
CA SER A 8 5.23 9.42 11.74
C SER A 8 5.85 9.27 13.15
N TRP A 9 5.28 8.37 13.97
CA TRP A 9 5.80 8.06 15.30
C TRP A 9 7.22 7.49 15.24
N LEU A 10 7.42 6.42 14.48
CA LEU A 10 8.69 5.74 14.35
C LEU A 10 9.78 6.63 13.72
N SER A 11 9.38 7.61 12.89
CA SER A 11 10.34 8.55 12.30
C SER A 11 10.84 9.61 13.27
N PHE A 12 10.02 10.09 14.18
CA PHE A 12 10.37 11.21 15.06
C PHE A 12 10.58 10.80 16.52
N ILE A 13 9.75 9.89 17.04
CA ILE A 13 9.78 9.50 18.46
C ILE A 13 10.62 8.22 18.65
N GLY A 14 10.52 7.24 17.72
CA GLY A 14 11.27 6.00 17.82
C GLY A 14 12.79 6.17 18.06
N PRO A 15 13.48 7.13 17.44
CA PRO A 15 14.90 7.36 17.72
C PRO A 15 15.24 7.81 19.12
N LEU A 16 14.26 8.35 19.90
CA LEU A 16 14.48 8.74 21.29
C LEU A 16 14.57 7.55 22.25
N ASP A 17 13.99 6.42 21.85
CA ASP A 17 13.92 5.23 22.69
C ASP A 17 15.30 4.54 22.82
N GLY A 18 16.32 5.01 22.12
CA GLY A 18 17.65 4.42 22.07
C GLY A 18 17.59 3.00 21.50
N LEU A 19 18.37 2.08 22.10
CA LEU A 19 18.30 0.64 21.76
C LEU A 19 17.10 -0.08 22.39
N GLU A 20 16.45 0.54 23.36
CA GLU A 20 15.26 -0.01 24.03
C GLU A 20 14.01 0.52 23.33
N VAL A 21 13.41 -0.33 22.51
CA VAL A 21 12.10 -0.04 21.91
C VAL A 21 11.04 -0.02 23.01
N THR A 22 10.37 1.10 23.23
CA THR A 22 9.30 1.17 24.24
C THR A 22 8.13 0.26 23.85
N VAL A 23 7.36 -0.17 24.86
CA VAL A 23 6.12 -0.94 24.66
C VAL A 23 5.19 -0.22 23.67
N PHE A 24 5.12 1.11 23.74
CA PHE A 24 4.25 1.86 22.84
C PHE A 24 4.75 1.83 21.39
N SER A 25 6.05 1.98 21.13
CA SER A 25 6.63 1.87 19.77
C SER A 25 6.39 0.47 19.18
N ARG A 26 6.44 -0.57 20.00
CA ARG A 26 6.08 -1.95 19.59
C ARG A 26 4.61 -2.08 19.23
N ILE A 27 3.70 -1.55 20.04
CA ILE A 27 2.26 -1.53 19.74
C ILE A 27 2.02 -0.81 18.42
N VAL A 28 2.65 0.34 18.20
CA VAL A 28 2.51 1.14 16.98
C VAL A 28 3.04 0.39 15.75
N SER A 29 4.20 -0.27 15.87
CA SER A 29 4.79 -1.09 14.80
C SER A 29 3.89 -2.27 14.44
N THR A 30 3.43 -3.04 15.45
CA THR A 30 2.49 -4.15 15.26
C THR A 30 1.19 -3.68 14.62
N ALA A 31 0.61 -2.58 15.08
CA ALA A 31 -0.61 -2.01 14.49
C ALA A 31 -0.41 -1.62 13.02
N SER A 32 0.78 -1.16 12.63
CA SER A 32 1.13 -0.87 11.24
C SER A 32 1.10 -2.13 10.37
N THR A 33 1.74 -3.21 10.82
CA THR A 33 1.74 -4.52 10.13
C THR A 33 0.33 -5.06 9.96
N LEU A 34 -0.47 -5.05 11.03
CA LEU A 34 -1.86 -5.50 10.98
C LEU A 34 -2.74 -4.63 10.06
N ALA A 35 -2.45 -3.33 9.97
CA ALA A 35 -3.14 -2.44 9.04
C ALA A 35 -2.81 -2.77 7.57
N VAL A 36 -1.59 -3.23 7.27
CA VAL A 36 -1.22 -3.73 5.94
C VAL A 36 -1.96 -5.02 5.62
N THR A 37 -2.11 -5.94 6.58
CA THR A 37 -2.95 -7.14 6.45
C THR A 37 -4.40 -6.76 6.08
N CYS A 38 -5.01 -5.82 6.82
CA CYS A 38 -6.35 -5.31 6.50
C CYS A 38 -6.41 -4.68 5.11
N PHE A 39 -5.37 -3.99 4.68
CA PHE A 39 -5.27 -3.40 3.34
C PHE A 39 -5.32 -4.48 2.25
N PHE A 40 -4.61 -5.61 2.40
CA PHE A 40 -4.66 -6.70 1.43
C PHE A 40 -6.03 -7.39 1.38
N VAL A 41 -6.70 -7.58 2.50
CA VAL A 41 -8.09 -8.08 2.54
C VAL A 41 -9.03 -7.12 1.78
N LEU A 42 -8.92 -5.81 2.05
CA LEU A 42 -9.73 -4.80 1.36
C LEU A 42 -9.43 -4.75 -0.14
N SER A 43 -8.15 -4.87 -0.52
CA SER A 43 -7.72 -4.90 -1.93
C SER A 43 -8.35 -6.08 -2.67
N GLY A 44 -8.30 -7.28 -2.09
CA GLY A 44 -8.96 -8.46 -2.67
C GLY A 44 -10.47 -8.27 -2.85
N TYR A 45 -11.15 -7.71 -1.84
CA TYR A 45 -12.57 -7.39 -1.89
C TYR A 45 -12.90 -6.42 -3.04
N VAL A 46 -12.20 -5.30 -3.13
CA VAL A 46 -12.43 -4.27 -4.16
C VAL A 46 -12.10 -4.78 -5.56
N ILE A 47 -11.06 -5.61 -5.70
CA ILE A 47 -10.69 -6.21 -6.99
C ILE A 47 -11.74 -7.20 -7.46
N ALA A 48 -12.24 -8.05 -6.58
CA ALA A 48 -13.32 -8.97 -6.94
C ALA A 48 -14.60 -8.22 -7.38
N LEU A 49 -14.99 -7.17 -6.63
CA LEU A 49 -16.10 -6.29 -7.04
C LEU A 49 -15.87 -5.65 -8.42
N SER A 50 -14.64 -5.22 -8.69
CA SER A 50 -14.26 -4.63 -9.99
C SER A 50 -14.38 -5.64 -11.14
N ILE A 51 -13.94 -6.88 -10.92
CA ILE A 51 -14.08 -7.98 -11.89
C ILE A 51 -15.57 -8.29 -12.14
N MET A 52 -16.36 -8.37 -11.08
CA MET A 52 -17.81 -8.60 -11.20
C MET A 52 -18.51 -7.46 -11.96
N ALA A 53 -18.16 -6.20 -11.66
CA ALA A 53 -18.68 -5.03 -12.36
C ALA A 53 -18.25 -4.99 -13.84
N ASN A 54 -17.00 -5.38 -14.16
CA ASN A 54 -16.54 -5.52 -15.55
C ASN A 54 -17.38 -6.53 -16.30
N ARG A 55 -17.62 -7.71 -15.72
CA ARG A 55 -18.47 -8.76 -16.31
C ARG A 55 -19.92 -8.31 -16.51
N ALA A 56 -20.50 -7.67 -15.50
CA ALA A 56 -21.89 -7.20 -15.57
C ALA A 56 -22.10 -6.18 -16.71
N ARG A 57 -21.11 -5.34 -16.99
CA ARG A 57 -21.14 -4.38 -18.10
C ARG A 57 -20.91 -5.01 -19.48
N ASN A 58 -20.42 -6.25 -19.55
CA ASN A 58 -19.99 -6.93 -20.76
C ASN A 58 -20.69 -8.28 -20.96
N ASP A 59 -21.99 -8.37 -20.65
CA ASP A 59 -22.83 -9.54 -20.85
C ASP A 59 -22.27 -10.83 -20.23
N GLY A 60 -21.69 -10.72 -19.05
CA GLY A 60 -21.10 -11.82 -18.30
C GLY A 60 -19.67 -12.20 -18.73
N VAL A 61 -19.12 -11.57 -19.76
CA VAL A 61 -17.75 -11.83 -20.25
C VAL A 61 -16.78 -10.88 -19.57
N PHE A 62 -15.64 -11.39 -19.11
CA PHE A 62 -14.57 -10.55 -18.60
C PHE A 62 -13.75 -9.95 -19.74
N LYS A 63 -13.64 -8.61 -19.77
CA LYS A 63 -12.78 -7.86 -20.69
C LYS A 63 -11.50 -7.42 -19.98
N PRO A 64 -10.36 -8.08 -20.24
CA PRO A 64 -9.12 -7.80 -19.51
C PRO A 64 -8.57 -6.38 -19.77
N LEU A 65 -8.66 -5.89 -21.02
CA LEU A 65 -8.16 -4.54 -21.33
C LEU A 65 -8.86 -3.45 -20.51
N ASP A 66 -10.19 -3.50 -20.38
CA ASP A 66 -10.97 -2.55 -19.59
C ASP A 66 -10.59 -2.62 -18.10
N TYR A 67 -10.32 -3.83 -17.60
CA TYR A 67 -9.93 -4.06 -16.23
C TYR A 67 -8.53 -3.48 -15.96
N PHE A 68 -7.54 -3.84 -16.76
CA PHE A 68 -6.17 -3.35 -16.56
C PHE A 68 -6.06 -1.85 -16.80
N ALA A 69 -6.72 -1.31 -17.83
CA ALA A 69 -6.77 0.13 -18.05
C ALA A 69 -7.31 0.88 -16.84
N ALA A 70 -8.43 0.41 -16.25
CA ALA A 70 -8.99 1.04 -15.06
C ALA A 70 -8.02 1.01 -13.86
N ARG A 71 -7.20 -0.03 -13.69
CA ARG A 71 -6.18 -0.12 -12.65
C ARG A 71 -4.99 0.80 -12.93
N CYS A 72 -4.48 0.78 -14.16
CA CYS A 72 -3.40 1.69 -14.58
C CYS A 72 -3.78 3.16 -14.37
N PHE A 73 -4.98 3.57 -14.78
CA PHE A 73 -5.45 4.95 -14.59
C PHE A 73 -5.64 5.34 -13.12
N ARG A 74 -5.91 4.38 -12.25
CA ARG A 74 -6.00 4.65 -10.82
C ARG A 74 -4.62 4.80 -10.16
N ILE A 75 -3.63 3.97 -10.55
CA ILE A 75 -2.33 3.87 -9.88
C ILE A 75 -1.31 4.82 -10.47
N LEU A 76 -1.16 4.83 -11.80
CA LEU A 76 -0.04 5.50 -12.46
C LEU A 76 -0.02 7.02 -12.26
N PRO A 77 -1.12 7.80 -12.41
CA PRO A 77 -1.03 9.25 -12.29
C PRO A 77 -0.54 9.71 -10.91
N PRO A 78 -1.11 9.27 -9.77
CA PRO A 78 -0.58 9.64 -8.46
C PRO A 78 0.83 9.11 -8.21
N LEU A 79 1.16 7.91 -8.70
CA LEU A 79 2.48 7.33 -8.56
C LEU A 79 3.55 8.15 -9.29
N LEU A 80 3.31 8.54 -10.54
CA LEU A 80 4.23 9.38 -11.33
C LEU A 80 4.48 10.73 -10.66
N VAL A 81 3.43 11.38 -10.17
CA VAL A 81 3.55 12.65 -9.43
C VAL A 81 4.35 12.43 -8.14
N THR A 82 4.08 11.37 -7.39
CA THR A 82 4.82 11.03 -6.17
C THR A 82 6.30 10.79 -6.47
N MET A 83 6.63 10.01 -7.51
CA MET A 83 8.02 9.76 -7.89
C MET A 83 8.75 11.04 -8.29
N GLY A 84 8.06 11.94 -9.03
CA GLY A 84 8.59 13.27 -9.36
C GLY A 84 8.84 14.12 -8.11
N LEU A 85 7.91 14.12 -7.15
CA LEU A 85 8.09 14.82 -5.88
C LEU A 85 9.21 14.22 -5.03
N CYS A 86 9.34 12.90 -4.97
CA CYS A 86 10.46 12.23 -4.30
C CYS A 86 11.80 12.64 -4.91
N TRP A 87 11.88 12.72 -6.23
CA TRP A 87 13.08 13.20 -6.92
C TRP A 87 13.40 14.65 -6.57
N LEU A 88 12.40 15.54 -6.59
CA LEU A 88 12.57 16.94 -6.18
C LEU A 88 12.99 17.08 -4.72
N LEU A 89 12.42 16.28 -3.81
CA LEU A 89 12.82 16.25 -2.41
C LEU A 89 14.28 15.80 -2.26
N ALA A 90 14.69 14.75 -2.95
CA ALA A 90 16.06 14.26 -2.91
C ALA A 90 17.07 15.31 -3.44
N MET A 91 16.74 15.98 -4.54
CA MET A 91 17.55 17.09 -5.05
C MET A 91 17.61 18.27 -4.06
N GLY A 92 16.46 18.65 -3.49
CA GLY A 92 16.39 19.70 -2.49
C GLY A 92 17.25 19.41 -1.25
N LEU A 93 17.20 18.17 -0.76
CA LEU A 93 18.04 17.71 0.35
C LEU A 93 19.53 17.78 -0.01
N GLY A 94 19.90 17.41 -1.23
CA GLY A 94 21.28 17.57 -1.73
C GLY A 94 21.75 19.02 -1.75
N LEU A 95 20.89 19.95 -2.20
CA LEU A 95 21.19 21.38 -2.24
C LEU A 95 21.39 21.99 -0.85
N VAL A 96 20.69 21.50 0.17
CA VAL A 96 20.83 21.98 1.56
C VAL A 96 21.81 21.14 2.39
N GLY A 97 22.50 20.17 1.78
CA GLY A 97 23.46 19.32 2.48
C GLY A 97 22.84 18.37 3.51
N ALA A 98 21.60 17.97 3.33
CA ALA A 98 20.83 17.15 4.28
C ALA A 98 20.53 15.74 3.72
N THR A 99 21.47 15.13 3.00
CA THR A 99 21.30 13.78 2.41
C THR A 99 21.75 12.64 3.33
N GLU A 100 22.53 12.97 4.37
CA GLU A 100 23.06 12.01 5.34
C GLU A 100 22.81 12.55 6.75
N THR A 101 22.66 11.67 7.72
CA THR A 101 22.52 12.03 9.13
C THR A 101 23.40 11.15 9.99
N ASN A 102 24.01 11.74 11.03
CA ASN A 102 24.80 11.02 12.03
C ASN A 102 23.93 10.44 13.16
N ILE A 103 22.60 10.57 13.07
CA ILE A 103 21.68 10.04 14.08
C ILE A 103 21.46 8.56 13.78
N VAL A 104 21.87 7.72 14.73
CA VAL A 104 21.90 6.26 14.63
C VAL A 104 20.51 5.69 14.30
N GLY A 105 20.47 4.88 13.25
CA GLY A 105 19.32 4.10 12.80
C GLY A 105 19.61 3.68 11.35
N ALA A 106 19.99 2.43 11.11
CA ALA A 106 20.56 1.93 9.85
C ALA A 106 19.74 2.25 8.58
N GLU A 107 18.44 2.42 8.70
CA GLU A 107 17.56 2.77 7.57
C GLU A 107 17.57 4.27 7.21
N ARG A 108 18.27 5.11 7.99
CA ARG A 108 18.23 6.57 7.90
C ARG A 108 19.57 7.23 7.65
N GLU A 109 20.61 6.45 7.48
CA GLU A 109 21.95 7.00 7.28
C GLU A 109 22.11 7.74 5.94
N ARG A 110 21.24 7.42 4.96
CA ARG A 110 21.30 8.04 3.62
C ARG A 110 19.92 8.23 3.02
N PHE A 111 19.68 9.40 2.50
CA PHE A 111 18.52 9.66 1.63
C PHE A 111 18.89 9.25 0.21
N ALA A 112 18.79 7.97 -0.11
CA ALA A 112 19.24 7.42 -1.38
C ALA A 112 18.33 7.80 -2.55
N VAL A 113 18.93 8.25 -3.65
CA VAL A 113 18.23 8.64 -4.89
C VAL A 113 18.14 7.45 -5.85
N SER A 114 17.57 6.33 -5.42
CA SER A 114 17.38 5.16 -6.28
C SER A 114 15.92 5.04 -6.80
N LEU A 115 15.37 6.15 -7.30
CA LEU A 115 13.97 6.21 -7.72
C LEU A 115 13.67 5.43 -9.00
N LEU A 116 14.61 5.41 -9.95
CA LEU A 116 14.38 4.77 -11.25
C LEU A 116 14.23 3.25 -11.13
N PRO A 117 15.09 2.51 -10.41
CA PRO A 117 14.88 1.09 -10.18
C PRO A 117 13.55 0.79 -9.48
N GLN A 118 13.16 1.55 -8.46
CA GLN A 118 11.88 1.39 -7.76
C GLN A 118 10.69 1.62 -8.69
N PHE A 119 10.74 2.68 -9.51
CA PHE A 119 9.69 2.96 -10.48
C PHE A 119 9.60 1.86 -11.55
N VAL A 120 10.73 1.42 -12.10
CA VAL A 120 10.78 0.34 -13.08
C VAL A 120 10.23 -0.96 -12.47
N ALA A 121 10.61 -1.31 -11.24
CA ALA A 121 10.09 -2.50 -10.54
C ALA A 121 8.57 -2.44 -10.36
N LEU A 122 8.02 -1.30 -9.96
CA LEU A 122 6.58 -1.10 -9.80
C LEU A 122 5.80 -1.19 -11.12
N VAL A 123 6.33 -0.57 -12.18
CA VAL A 123 5.63 -0.49 -13.49
C VAL A 123 5.79 -1.77 -14.30
N SER A 124 6.97 -2.41 -14.25
CA SER A 124 7.23 -3.64 -15.02
C SER A 124 6.46 -4.86 -14.48
N VAL A 125 5.79 -4.73 -13.32
CA VAL A 125 5.15 -5.88 -12.64
C VAL A 125 6.17 -7.00 -12.36
N SER A 126 7.45 -6.64 -12.47
CA SER A 126 8.48 -7.64 -12.52
C SER A 126 8.85 -8.07 -11.11
N VAL A 127 9.00 -9.18 -11.14
CA VAL A 127 9.80 -10.19 -10.58
C VAL A 127 11.27 -9.75 -10.34
N LEU A 128 11.76 -8.72 -10.94
CA LEU A 128 13.19 -8.40 -11.06
C LEU A 128 13.66 -7.22 -10.18
N GLY A 129 12.91 -6.77 -9.20
CA GLY A 129 13.33 -5.64 -8.41
C GLY A 129 13.15 -5.89 -6.93
N GLU A 130 14.23 -6.07 -6.22
CA GLU A 130 14.28 -5.81 -4.80
C GLU A 130 13.98 -4.31 -4.61
N LEU A 131 12.94 -4.02 -3.86
CA LEU A 131 12.70 -2.66 -3.36
C LEU A 131 13.60 -2.44 -2.14
N GLU A 132 14.91 -2.60 -2.35
CA GLU A 132 15.88 -2.30 -1.30
C GLU A 132 15.76 -0.84 -0.90
N GLY A 133 15.65 -0.60 0.40
CA GLY A 133 15.94 0.56 1.20
C GLY A 133 15.96 1.93 0.49
N GLY A 134 14.97 2.23 -0.36
CA GLY A 134 14.94 3.49 -1.06
C GLY A 134 14.20 4.56 -0.27
N ILE A 135 14.19 5.76 -0.83
CA ILE A 135 13.52 6.95 -0.31
C ILE A 135 12.05 6.71 0.12
N ASN A 136 11.44 5.63 -0.35
CA ASN A 136 10.04 5.30 -0.11
C ASN A 136 9.85 3.81 0.18
N GLY A 137 10.38 3.36 1.30
CA GLY A 137 10.28 1.97 1.77
C GLY A 137 8.86 1.39 1.72
N PRO A 138 7.79 2.10 2.16
CA PRO A 138 6.42 1.57 2.14
C PRO A 138 5.87 1.13 0.78
N LEU A 139 6.52 1.45 -0.34
CA LEU A 139 6.08 1.02 -1.67
C LEU A 139 6.15 -0.51 -1.89
N TRP A 140 6.84 -1.26 -1.04
CA TRP A 140 6.90 -2.72 -1.13
C TRP A 140 5.51 -3.38 -1.20
N SER A 141 4.56 -2.89 -0.42
CA SER A 141 3.20 -3.44 -0.40
C SER A 141 2.40 -3.05 -1.66
N LEU A 142 2.68 -1.89 -2.28
CA LEU A 142 2.10 -1.51 -3.57
C LEU A 142 2.58 -2.44 -4.68
N LEU A 143 3.85 -2.89 -4.64
CA LEU A 143 4.36 -3.89 -5.58
C LEU A 143 3.54 -5.18 -5.49
N TRP A 144 3.30 -5.69 -4.28
CA TRP A 144 2.45 -6.86 -4.07
C TRP A 144 1.01 -6.64 -4.52
N GLU A 145 0.45 -5.46 -4.30
CA GLU A 145 -0.89 -5.11 -4.80
C GLU A 145 -0.97 -5.19 -6.33
N ILE A 146 0.02 -4.65 -7.04
CA ILE A 146 0.08 -4.72 -8.52
C ILE A 146 0.21 -6.18 -8.98
N ARG A 147 1.06 -6.98 -8.33
CA ARG A 147 1.21 -8.42 -8.61
C ARG A 147 -0.14 -9.14 -8.47
N PHE A 148 -0.89 -8.86 -7.41
CA PHE A 148 -2.21 -9.45 -7.22
C PHE A 148 -3.25 -8.96 -8.24
N TYR A 149 -3.16 -7.73 -8.73
CA TYR A 149 -4.02 -7.25 -9.81
C TYR A 149 -3.79 -8.04 -11.09
N VAL A 150 -2.53 -8.32 -11.44
CA VAL A 150 -2.19 -9.14 -12.62
C VAL A 150 -2.71 -10.55 -12.42
N PHE A 151 -2.42 -11.17 -11.29
CA PHE A 151 -2.84 -12.53 -11.00
C PHE A 151 -4.37 -12.68 -11.02
N ALA A 152 -5.10 -11.80 -10.35
CA ALA A 152 -6.56 -11.79 -10.35
C ALA A 152 -7.14 -11.56 -11.75
N GLY A 153 -6.51 -10.70 -12.55
CA GLY A 153 -6.90 -10.49 -13.95
C GLY A 153 -6.72 -11.74 -14.80
N LEU A 154 -5.60 -12.46 -14.67
CA LEU A 154 -5.33 -13.72 -15.38
C LEU A 154 -6.32 -14.81 -14.96
N LEU A 155 -6.59 -14.95 -13.65
CA LEU A 155 -7.62 -15.87 -13.16
C LEU A 155 -9.02 -15.51 -13.67
N ALA A 156 -9.35 -14.23 -13.77
CA ALA A 156 -10.62 -13.77 -14.33
C ALA A 156 -10.73 -14.12 -15.84
N VAL A 157 -9.65 -14.00 -16.61
CA VAL A 157 -9.59 -14.46 -18.00
C VAL A 157 -9.80 -15.98 -18.09
N ALA A 158 -9.14 -16.75 -17.22
CA ALA A 158 -9.30 -18.20 -17.16
C ALA A 158 -10.75 -18.62 -16.84
N ALA A 159 -11.37 -17.95 -15.87
CA ALA A 159 -12.73 -18.30 -15.43
C ALA A 159 -13.82 -17.84 -16.41
N TRP A 160 -13.71 -16.62 -16.96
CA TRP A 160 -14.78 -15.94 -17.69
C TRP A 160 -14.39 -15.40 -19.07
N GLY A 161 -13.22 -15.76 -19.59
CA GLY A 161 -12.83 -15.51 -20.98
C GLY A 161 -13.60 -16.40 -21.95
N LYS A 162 -13.40 -16.20 -23.26
CA LYS A 162 -14.02 -17.02 -24.32
C LYS A 162 -12.96 -17.82 -25.07
N GLY A 163 -13.31 -19.08 -25.39
CA GLY A 163 -12.48 -19.93 -26.25
C GLY A 163 -11.04 -20.06 -25.74
N VAL A 164 -10.08 -19.86 -26.63
CA VAL A 164 -8.64 -19.98 -26.35
C VAL A 164 -8.16 -19.03 -25.25
N SER A 165 -8.82 -17.87 -25.06
CA SER A 165 -8.40 -16.92 -24.03
C SER A 165 -8.46 -17.53 -22.61
N ARG A 166 -9.35 -18.47 -22.34
CA ARG A 166 -9.43 -19.16 -21.04
C ARG A 166 -8.17 -19.99 -20.77
N VAL A 167 -7.71 -20.70 -21.76
CA VAL A 167 -6.46 -21.51 -21.68
C VAL A 167 -5.28 -20.58 -21.49
N VAL A 168 -5.20 -19.50 -22.26
CA VAL A 168 -4.13 -18.49 -22.14
C VAL A 168 -4.15 -17.84 -20.74
N GLY A 169 -5.32 -17.54 -20.20
CA GLY A 169 -5.45 -17.00 -18.84
C GLY A 169 -4.98 -17.98 -17.77
N ALA A 170 -5.34 -19.25 -17.87
CA ALA A 170 -4.92 -20.30 -16.93
C ALA A 170 -3.42 -20.53 -16.98
N LEU A 171 -2.85 -20.72 -18.20
CA LEU A 171 -1.42 -20.89 -18.40
C LEU A 171 -0.65 -19.64 -17.96
N GLY A 172 -1.16 -18.44 -18.29
CA GLY A 172 -0.59 -17.18 -17.86
C GLY A 172 -0.54 -17.05 -16.35
N ALA A 173 -1.58 -17.46 -15.63
CA ALA A 173 -1.62 -17.44 -14.16
C ALA A 173 -0.58 -18.42 -13.57
N LEU A 174 -0.45 -19.63 -14.13
CA LEU A 174 0.55 -20.61 -13.70
C LEU A 174 1.98 -20.14 -13.95
N VAL A 175 2.25 -19.64 -15.16
CA VAL A 175 3.58 -19.10 -15.51
C VAL A 175 3.91 -17.89 -14.63
N TYR A 176 2.94 -17.01 -14.38
CA TYR A 176 3.15 -15.85 -13.53
C TYR A 176 3.44 -16.23 -12.08
N ALA A 177 2.69 -17.21 -11.53
CA ALA A 177 2.96 -17.74 -10.19
C ALA A 177 4.36 -18.38 -10.10
N TRP A 178 4.74 -19.15 -11.12
CA TRP A 178 6.06 -19.78 -11.21
C TRP A 178 7.19 -18.73 -11.34
N LEU A 179 6.99 -17.68 -12.13
CA LEU A 179 7.94 -16.56 -12.22
C LEU A 179 8.09 -15.84 -10.89
N LEU A 180 7.01 -15.61 -10.16
CA LEU A 180 7.07 -15.01 -8.82
C LEU A 180 7.88 -15.87 -7.84
N GLU A 181 7.75 -17.19 -7.91
CA GLU A 181 8.52 -18.11 -7.09
C GLU A 181 10.01 -18.13 -7.44
N LEU A 182 10.35 -18.10 -8.74
CA LEU A 182 11.76 -18.15 -9.20
C LEU A 182 12.58 -16.92 -8.82
N THR A 183 11.94 -15.77 -8.70
CA THR A 183 12.63 -14.50 -8.52
C THR A 183 12.73 -14.07 -7.06
N ASP A 184 11.98 -14.74 -6.20
CA ASP A 184 11.97 -14.41 -4.79
C ASP A 184 11.73 -15.64 -3.89
N PRO A 185 12.64 -16.62 -3.87
CA PRO A 185 12.50 -17.81 -3.05
C PRO A 185 12.54 -17.52 -1.55
N LEU A 186 13.12 -16.40 -1.13
CA LEU A 186 13.18 -15.98 0.29
C LEU A 186 11.90 -15.28 0.76
N GLU A 187 11.14 -14.64 -0.14
CA GLU A 187 9.89 -13.94 0.18
C GLU A 187 8.63 -14.83 0.14
N LEU A 188 8.71 -16.10 -0.24
CA LEU A 188 7.56 -17.02 -0.15
C LEU A 188 6.89 -17.00 1.23
N GLY A 189 7.69 -16.81 2.28
CA GLY A 189 7.19 -16.63 3.64
C GLY A 189 6.31 -15.39 3.83
N ILE A 190 6.47 -14.34 3.00
CA ILE A 190 5.66 -13.12 3.01
C ILE A 190 4.56 -13.21 1.94
N ALA A 191 4.88 -13.71 0.77
CA ALA A 191 3.98 -13.81 -0.37
C ALA A 191 2.74 -14.65 -0.09
N VAL A 192 2.91 -15.84 0.50
CA VAL A 192 1.81 -16.77 0.76
C VAL A 192 0.77 -16.19 1.73
N PRO A 193 1.13 -15.63 2.90
CA PRO A 193 0.17 -14.97 3.78
C PRO A 193 -0.56 -13.82 3.08
N LEU A 194 0.14 -12.93 2.38
CA LEU A 194 -0.47 -11.80 1.67
C LEU A 194 -1.48 -12.26 0.61
N PHE A 195 -1.15 -13.34 -0.12
CA PHE A 195 -2.05 -13.95 -1.09
C PHE A 195 -3.31 -14.52 -0.43
N VAL A 196 -3.17 -15.13 0.73
CA VAL A 196 -4.32 -15.64 1.52
C VAL A 196 -5.20 -14.48 1.98
N TYR A 197 -4.61 -13.39 2.50
CA TYR A 197 -5.39 -12.21 2.93
C TYR A 197 -6.16 -11.58 1.78
N PHE A 198 -5.52 -11.42 0.64
CA PHE A 198 -6.16 -10.95 -0.59
C PHE A 198 -7.29 -11.90 -1.03
N GLY A 199 -7.05 -13.21 -1.01
CA GLY A 199 -8.03 -14.24 -1.33
C GLY A 199 -9.26 -14.21 -0.42
N LEU A 200 -9.06 -14.04 0.90
CA LEU A 200 -10.15 -13.86 1.86
C LEU A 200 -11.04 -12.68 1.49
N GLY A 201 -10.44 -11.55 1.16
CA GLY A 201 -11.17 -10.36 0.69
C GLY A 201 -11.98 -10.63 -0.57
N ALA A 202 -11.38 -11.33 -1.56
CA ALA A 202 -12.06 -11.69 -2.79
C ALA A 202 -13.28 -12.62 -2.55
N VAL A 203 -13.15 -13.58 -1.64
CA VAL A 203 -14.25 -14.47 -1.24
C VAL A 203 -15.39 -13.70 -0.59
N VAL A 204 -15.07 -12.73 0.27
CA VAL A 204 -16.10 -11.88 0.92
C VAL A 204 -16.93 -11.10 -0.09
N ALA A 205 -16.35 -10.68 -1.20
CA ALA A 205 -17.10 -10.01 -2.28
C ALA A 205 -18.17 -10.90 -2.94
N LEU A 206 -18.05 -12.23 -2.82
CA LEU A 206 -19.01 -13.19 -3.33
C LEU A 206 -20.14 -13.49 -2.33
N ILE A 207 -19.97 -13.10 -1.06
CA ILE A 207 -20.98 -13.32 -0.01
C ILE A 207 -22.07 -12.26 -0.14
N LYS A 208 -23.31 -12.71 -0.22
CA LYS A 208 -24.46 -11.79 -0.28
C LYS A 208 -24.59 -11.00 1.04
N PRO A 209 -24.86 -9.69 0.99
CA PRO A 209 -25.16 -8.93 2.20
C PRO A 209 -26.32 -9.55 2.99
N GLY A 210 -26.21 -9.58 4.32
CA GLY A 210 -27.28 -10.06 5.19
C GLY A 210 -27.27 -11.55 5.51
N VAL A 211 -26.25 -12.32 5.05
CA VAL A 211 -26.08 -13.74 5.43
C VAL A 211 -25.90 -13.90 6.94
N MET A 212 -25.28 -12.92 7.60
CA MET A 212 -25.13 -12.90 9.05
C MET A 212 -25.92 -11.72 9.65
N THR A 213 -26.47 -11.92 10.85
CA THR A 213 -27.10 -10.81 11.58
C THR A 213 -26.05 -9.84 12.06
N ARG A 214 -26.40 -8.54 12.15
CA ARG A 214 -25.51 -7.50 12.67
C ARG A 214 -24.96 -7.86 14.07
N ARG A 215 -25.83 -8.42 14.93
CA ARG A 215 -25.44 -8.84 16.28
C ARG A 215 -24.39 -9.94 16.25
N SER A 216 -24.59 -10.96 15.40
CA SER A 216 -23.61 -12.06 15.22
C SER A 216 -22.28 -11.55 14.72
N LEU A 217 -22.28 -10.65 13.71
CA LEU A 217 -21.05 -10.04 13.18
C LEU A 217 -20.28 -9.26 14.25
N VAL A 218 -20.97 -8.44 15.05
CA VAL A 218 -20.35 -7.66 16.12
C VAL A 218 -19.72 -8.58 17.18
N TRP A 219 -20.43 -9.61 17.64
CA TRP A 219 -19.89 -10.55 18.62
C TRP A 219 -18.71 -11.34 18.08
N SER A 220 -18.79 -11.84 16.84
CA SER A 220 -17.67 -12.54 16.21
C SER A 220 -16.44 -11.64 16.04
N ALA A 221 -16.64 -10.37 15.66
CA ALA A 221 -15.55 -9.40 15.55
C ALA A 221 -14.92 -9.09 16.90
N LEU A 222 -15.73 -8.92 17.96
CA LEU A 222 -15.21 -8.73 19.33
C LEU A 222 -14.42 -9.94 19.82
N MET A 223 -14.91 -11.15 19.58
CA MET A 223 -14.19 -12.38 19.98
C MET A 223 -12.85 -12.51 19.25
N LEU A 224 -12.79 -12.23 17.94
CA LEU A 224 -11.54 -12.26 17.20
C LEU A 224 -10.59 -11.15 17.64
N LEU A 225 -11.09 -9.96 17.97
CA LEU A 225 -10.27 -8.87 18.52
C LEU A 225 -9.64 -9.27 19.86
N VAL A 226 -10.42 -9.87 20.77
CA VAL A 226 -9.94 -10.36 22.07
C VAL A 226 -8.91 -11.48 21.88
N ALA A 227 -9.16 -12.42 20.97
CA ALA A 227 -8.22 -13.48 20.64
C ALA A 227 -6.90 -12.93 20.07
N SER A 228 -6.99 -11.96 19.15
CA SER A 228 -5.81 -11.28 18.57
C SER A 228 -5.00 -10.53 19.63
N ALA A 229 -5.69 -9.80 20.52
CA ALA A 229 -5.05 -9.11 21.64
C ALA A 229 -4.40 -10.09 22.62
N GLY A 230 -5.07 -11.22 22.93
CA GLY A 230 -4.54 -12.29 23.77
C GLY A 230 -3.29 -12.93 23.18
N ILE A 231 -3.28 -13.24 21.89
CA ILE A 231 -2.10 -13.78 21.22
C ILE A 231 -0.98 -12.74 21.21
N GLY A 232 -1.27 -11.49 20.86
CA GLY A 232 -0.28 -10.41 20.89
C GLY A 232 0.34 -10.23 22.28
N TRP A 233 -0.44 -10.38 23.35
CA TRP A 233 0.04 -10.36 24.72
C TRP A 233 0.91 -11.57 25.07
N LEU A 234 0.51 -12.80 24.67
CA LEU A 234 1.23 -14.04 24.96
C LEU A 234 2.55 -14.15 24.20
N VAL A 235 2.58 -13.66 22.96
CA VAL A 235 3.79 -13.71 22.10
C VAL A 235 4.82 -12.67 22.54
N GLY A 236 4.40 -11.63 23.23
CA GLY A 236 5.29 -10.63 23.83
C GLY A 236 6.13 -9.85 22.82
N GLU A 237 7.34 -9.52 23.26
CA GLU A 237 8.20 -8.51 22.63
C GLU A 237 8.85 -8.92 21.30
N ASP A 238 8.79 -10.21 20.94
CA ASP A 238 9.63 -10.81 19.89
C ASP A 238 8.90 -11.16 18.60
N LEU A 239 7.79 -10.48 18.27
CA LEU A 239 7.01 -10.72 17.04
C LEU A 239 7.84 -10.63 15.74
N PHE A 240 8.99 -9.97 15.80
CA PHE A 240 9.91 -9.80 14.66
C PHE A 240 11.10 -10.77 14.69
N VAL A 241 11.20 -11.64 15.70
CA VAL A 241 12.25 -12.68 15.74
C VAL A 241 11.81 -13.84 14.83
N GLU A 242 12.72 -14.33 14.03
CA GLU A 242 12.47 -15.37 13.01
C GLU A 242 11.87 -16.67 13.63
N SER A 243 12.24 -16.99 14.86
CA SER A 243 11.68 -18.13 15.63
C SER A 243 10.19 -17.99 15.98
N LEU A 244 9.64 -16.76 15.99
CA LEU A 244 8.23 -16.46 16.31
C LEU A 244 7.37 -16.13 15.09
N ARG A 245 7.93 -16.27 13.88
CA ARG A 245 7.22 -16.03 12.61
C ARG A 245 5.86 -16.76 12.52
N PRO A 246 5.70 -18.03 13.01
CA PRO A 246 4.39 -18.67 13.03
C PRO A 246 3.35 -17.95 13.89
N ALA A 247 3.77 -17.35 14.98
CA ALA A 247 2.85 -16.59 15.85
C ALA A 247 2.46 -15.24 15.25
N SER A 248 3.36 -14.55 14.57
CA SER A 248 3.04 -13.33 13.83
C SER A 248 2.05 -13.58 12.69
N ILE A 249 2.25 -14.66 11.91
CA ILE A 249 1.32 -15.09 10.86
C ILE A 249 -0.05 -15.43 11.46
N SER A 250 -0.09 -16.08 12.64
CA SER A 250 -1.34 -16.41 13.32
C SER A 250 -2.11 -15.14 13.72
N LEU A 251 -1.41 -14.12 14.24
CA LEU A 251 -2.00 -12.84 14.61
C LEU A 251 -2.53 -12.08 13.38
N GLU A 252 -1.76 -12.06 12.31
CA GLU A 252 -2.18 -11.46 11.04
C GLU A 252 -3.40 -12.17 10.45
N MET A 253 -3.45 -13.51 10.49
CA MET A 253 -4.59 -14.30 10.01
C MET A 253 -5.86 -14.00 10.81
N LEU A 254 -5.77 -13.95 12.15
CA LEU A 254 -6.90 -13.57 13.01
C LEU A 254 -7.37 -12.14 12.70
N THR A 255 -6.44 -11.23 12.46
CA THR A 255 -6.75 -9.85 12.07
C THR A 255 -7.42 -9.80 10.70
N ALA A 256 -6.96 -10.59 9.72
CA ALA A 256 -7.60 -10.70 8.42
C ALA A 256 -9.04 -11.23 8.55
N MET A 257 -9.26 -12.26 9.35
CA MET A 257 -10.60 -12.80 9.63
C MET A 257 -11.49 -11.78 10.34
N TRP A 258 -10.95 -11.07 11.33
CA TRP A 258 -11.65 -9.98 12.00
C TRP A 258 -12.07 -8.89 11.00
N PHE A 259 -11.16 -8.48 10.13
CA PHE A 259 -11.44 -7.44 9.15
C PHE A 259 -12.46 -7.89 8.08
N VAL A 260 -12.49 -9.17 7.73
CA VAL A 260 -13.58 -9.76 6.91
C VAL A 260 -14.93 -9.51 7.57
N LEU A 261 -15.06 -9.77 8.87
CA LEU A 261 -16.31 -9.51 9.61
C LEU A 261 -16.64 -8.02 9.65
N VAL A 262 -15.63 -7.16 9.77
CA VAL A 262 -15.81 -5.70 9.68
C VAL A 262 -16.36 -5.30 8.31
N ILE A 263 -15.82 -5.82 7.20
CA ILE A 263 -16.34 -5.55 5.85
C ILE A 263 -17.80 -5.97 5.73
N LEU A 264 -18.15 -7.17 6.19
CA LEU A 264 -19.53 -7.67 6.15
C LEU A 264 -20.49 -6.83 7.02
N ALA A 265 -20.01 -6.34 8.17
CA ALA A 265 -20.78 -5.46 9.03
C ALA A 265 -20.95 -4.06 8.41
N VAL A 266 -19.89 -3.50 7.83
CA VAL A 266 -19.88 -2.18 7.19
C VAL A 266 -20.82 -2.11 5.99
N GLN A 267 -20.97 -3.19 5.23
CA GLN A 267 -21.95 -3.28 4.14
C GLN A 267 -23.40 -3.00 4.60
N GLN A 268 -23.67 -3.16 5.90
CA GLN A 268 -24.98 -2.90 6.51
C GLN A 268 -25.06 -1.51 7.19
N LEU A 269 -23.97 -0.74 7.22
CA LEU A 269 -23.82 0.52 7.94
C LEU A 269 -23.72 1.72 6.99
N HIS A 270 -24.86 2.14 6.44
CA HIS A 270 -24.93 3.24 5.44
C HIS A 270 -24.38 4.59 5.95
N TRP A 271 -24.35 4.83 7.26
CA TRP A 271 -23.79 6.05 7.83
C TRP A 271 -22.27 6.20 7.64
N LEU A 272 -21.55 5.10 7.40
CA LEU A 272 -20.12 5.11 7.08
C LEU A 272 -19.82 5.73 5.70
N ALA A 273 -20.84 5.94 4.86
CA ALA A 273 -20.66 6.70 3.61
C ALA A 273 -20.12 8.11 3.85
N GLY A 274 -20.34 8.70 5.05
CA GLY A 274 -19.73 9.96 5.46
C GLY A 274 -18.19 9.94 5.52
N LEU A 275 -17.58 8.76 5.60
CA LEU A 275 -16.11 8.60 5.57
C LEU A 275 -15.52 8.51 4.14
N ALA A 276 -16.36 8.45 3.12
CA ALA A 276 -15.92 8.36 1.72
C ALA A 276 -14.93 9.47 1.30
N PRO A 277 -15.04 10.73 1.75
CA PRO A 277 -14.07 11.78 1.43
C PRO A 277 -12.64 11.48 1.88
N LEU A 278 -12.48 10.72 2.99
CA LEU A 278 -11.15 10.28 3.46
C LEU A 278 -10.50 9.28 2.51
N GLY A 279 -11.30 8.51 1.77
CA GLY A 279 -10.83 7.60 0.73
C GLY A 279 -10.32 8.30 -0.52
N ALA A 280 -10.78 9.53 -0.78
CA ALA A 280 -10.49 10.25 -2.01
C ALA A 280 -9.04 10.75 -2.15
N VAL A 281 -8.26 10.74 -1.07
CA VAL A 281 -6.84 11.13 -1.04
C VAL A 281 -5.96 10.06 -0.38
N SER A 282 -6.55 8.91 -0.07
CA SER A 282 -5.90 7.88 0.75
C SER A 282 -4.73 7.21 0.04
N TYR A 283 -4.78 7.07 -1.27
CA TYR A 283 -3.72 6.45 -2.05
C TYR A 283 -2.50 7.38 -2.12
N THR A 284 -2.68 8.67 -2.44
CA THR A 284 -1.57 9.64 -2.41
C THR A 284 -0.98 9.78 -1.01
N LEU A 285 -1.81 9.81 0.03
CA LEU A 285 -1.33 9.80 1.40
C LEU A 285 -0.44 8.57 1.64
N TYR A 286 -0.88 7.39 1.18
CA TYR A 286 -0.12 6.16 1.37
C TYR A 286 1.24 6.17 0.66
N ILE A 287 1.32 6.64 -0.58
CA ILE A 287 2.56 6.59 -1.38
C ILE A 287 3.51 7.78 -1.15
N LEU A 288 3.04 8.90 -0.57
CA LEU A 288 3.83 10.14 -0.43
C LEU A 288 4.21 10.47 1.03
N HIS A 289 3.50 9.94 2.04
CA HIS A 289 3.73 10.37 3.43
C HIS A 289 5.17 10.09 3.91
N PHE A 290 5.70 8.92 3.58
CA PHE A 290 7.01 8.50 4.09
C PHE A 290 8.15 9.38 3.56
N PRO A 291 8.28 9.64 2.23
CA PRO A 291 9.28 10.58 1.72
C PRO A 291 9.19 11.98 2.33
N VAL A 292 7.98 12.49 2.56
CA VAL A 292 7.81 13.82 3.17
C VAL A 292 8.28 13.82 4.63
N LEU A 293 7.89 12.81 5.42
CA LEU A 293 8.36 12.66 6.80
C LEU A 293 9.89 12.54 6.87
N GLN A 294 10.48 11.71 6.01
CA GLN A 294 11.93 11.52 5.96
C GLN A 294 12.65 12.82 5.56
N ALA A 295 12.19 13.52 4.55
CA ALA A 295 12.78 14.79 4.14
C ALA A 295 12.76 15.81 5.28
N MET A 296 11.65 15.94 6.00
CA MET A 296 11.56 16.82 7.16
C MET A 296 12.52 16.40 8.28
N TYR A 297 12.61 15.10 8.57
CA TYR A 297 13.53 14.58 9.56
C TYR A 297 15.00 14.90 9.20
N PHE A 298 15.41 14.66 7.95
CA PHE A 298 16.78 14.93 7.50
C PHE A 298 17.15 16.42 7.57
N VAL A 299 16.24 17.31 7.15
CA VAL A 299 16.47 18.76 7.28
C VAL A 299 16.66 19.16 8.74
N LEU A 300 15.80 18.67 9.63
CA LEU A 300 15.88 19.01 11.06
C LEU A 300 17.12 18.40 11.71
N ALA A 301 17.48 17.17 11.39
CA ALA A 301 18.66 16.50 11.92
C ALA A 301 19.96 17.26 11.59
N ASN A 302 20.05 17.86 10.39
CA ASN A 302 21.24 18.55 9.95
C ASN A 302 21.26 20.04 10.34
N HIS A 303 20.10 20.72 10.40
CA HIS A 303 20.06 22.17 10.59
C HIS A 303 19.47 22.63 11.94
N ALA A 304 18.71 21.77 12.60
CA ALA A 304 18.08 22.06 13.88
C ALA A 304 18.00 20.82 14.79
N PRO A 305 19.12 20.15 15.12
CA PRO A 305 19.11 18.88 15.85
C PRO A 305 18.42 18.96 17.22
N GLY A 306 18.43 20.12 17.87
CA GLY A 306 17.71 20.33 19.13
C GLY A 306 16.19 20.17 19.00
N ALA A 307 15.62 20.34 17.81
CA ALA A 307 14.20 20.11 17.57
C ALA A 307 13.82 18.61 17.57
N LEU A 308 14.81 17.73 17.44
CA LEU A 308 14.63 16.26 17.47
C LEU A 308 15.07 15.64 18.80
N GLN A 309 15.38 16.45 19.82
CA GLN A 309 15.88 15.99 21.11
C GLN A 309 14.97 16.45 22.26
N GLY A 310 14.89 15.65 23.32
CA GLY A 310 14.19 15.99 24.55
C GLY A 310 12.76 16.48 24.32
N ALA A 311 12.41 17.63 24.89
CA ALA A 311 11.07 18.22 24.73
C ALA A 311 10.81 18.75 23.31
N GLY A 312 11.85 19.05 22.52
CA GLY A 312 11.71 19.61 21.19
C GLY A 312 10.97 18.68 20.23
N VAL A 313 11.23 17.38 20.31
CA VAL A 313 10.59 16.40 19.43
C VAL A 313 9.08 16.29 19.65
N TRP A 314 8.60 16.48 20.89
CA TRP A 314 7.16 16.43 21.21
C TRP A 314 6.37 17.59 20.60
N LEU A 315 7.03 18.69 20.24
CA LEU A 315 6.46 19.79 19.47
C LEU A 315 6.64 19.54 17.97
N THR A 316 7.79 19.04 17.57
CA THR A 316 8.15 18.84 16.15
C THR A 316 7.34 17.73 15.51
N TRP A 317 7.15 16.59 16.18
CA TRP A 317 6.41 15.45 15.67
C TRP A 317 4.97 15.79 15.23
N PRO A 318 4.09 16.42 16.05
CA PRO A 318 2.74 16.76 15.62
C PRO A 318 2.73 17.78 14.47
N VAL A 319 3.66 18.74 14.46
CA VAL A 319 3.80 19.69 13.35
C VAL A 319 4.18 18.96 12.06
N ALA A 320 5.20 18.10 12.10
CA ALA A 320 5.62 17.31 10.95
C ALA A 320 4.47 16.40 10.44
N THR A 321 3.72 15.79 11.35
CA THR A 321 2.54 14.99 11.03
C THR A 321 1.47 15.80 10.31
N MET A 322 1.14 17.00 10.83
CA MET A 322 0.13 17.88 10.23
C MET A 322 0.57 18.44 8.87
N VAL A 323 1.83 18.84 8.73
CA VAL A 323 2.40 19.30 7.45
C VAL A 323 2.34 18.18 6.42
N THR A 324 2.71 16.96 6.79
CA THR A 324 2.64 15.80 5.89
C THR A 324 1.21 15.52 5.46
N LEU A 325 0.24 15.54 6.36
CA LEU A 325 -1.19 15.38 6.03
C LEU A 325 -1.67 16.46 5.07
N TRP A 326 -1.26 17.70 5.29
CA TRP A 326 -1.61 18.83 4.44
C TRP A 326 -1.02 18.67 3.03
N VAL A 327 0.28 18.37 2.92
CA VAL A 327 0.98 18.14 1.63
C VAL A 327 0.33 16.99 0.87
N CYS A 328 0.19 15.83 1.50
CA CYS A 328 -0.41 14.65 0.86
C CYS A 328 -1.87 14.89 0.48
N GLY A 329 -2.63 15.61 1.32
CA GLY A 329 -4.00 15.97 1.03
C GLY A 329 -4.14 16.97 -0.12
N ALA A 330 -3.23 17.93 -0.24
CA ALA A 330 -3.20 18.89 -1.35
C ALA A 330 -2.87 18.18 -2.68
N VAL A 331 -1.82 17.35 -2.69
CA VAL A 331 -1.44 16.55 -3.86
C VAL A 331 -2.55 15.57 -4.23
N GLY A 332 -3.10 14.83 -3.27
CA GLY A 332 -4.18 13.86 -3.51
C GLY A 332 -5.41 14.51 -4.14
N ARG A 333 -5.84 15.67 -3.66
CA ARG A 333 -6.94 16.42 -4.30
C ARG A 333 -6.64 16.81 -5.74
N ALA A 334 -5.38 17.06 -6.07
CA ALA A 334 -4.98 17.41 -7.43
C ALA A 334 -4.94 16.21 -8.39
N VAL A 335 -4.56 15.00 -7.89
CA VAL A 335 -4.23 13.86 -8.76
C VAL A 335 -5.21 12.68 -8.68
N GLU A 336 -5.91 12.50 -7.56
CA GLU A 336 -6.85 11.38 -7.39
C GLU A 336 -8.28 11.68 -7.85
N GLN A 337 -8.61 12.93 -8.10
CA GLN A 337 -9.96 13.26 -8.57
C GLN A 337 -10.20 12.72 -10.00
N PRO A 338 -11.40 12.18 -10.30
CA PRO A 338 -11.71 11.64 -11.62
C PRO A 338 -11.56 12.64 -12.76
N ALA A 339 -11.76 13.93 -12.49
CA ALA A 339 -11.54 15.01 -13.46
C ALA A 339 -10.06 15.19 -13.77
N ALA A 340 -9.19 15.19 -12.76
CA ALA A 340 -7.74 15.29 -12.92
C ALA A 340 -7.17 14.08 -13.67
N GLN A 341 -7.63 12.88 -13.33
CA GLN A 341 -7.23 11.65 -14.04
C GLN A 341 -7.62 11.68 -15.51
N ARG A 342 -8.84 12.13 -15.85
CA ARG A 342 -9.27 12.32 -17.24
C ARG A 342 -8.44 13.36 -17.99
N ALA A 343 -8.11 14.48 -17.35
CA ALA A 343 -7.27 15.52 -17.92
C ALA A 343 -5.84 15.01 -18.18
N PHE A 344 -5.28 14.22 -17.26
CA PHE A 344 -3.97 13.60 -17.44
C PHE A 344 -3.94 12.63 -18.63
N VAL A 345 -4.94 11.78 -18.76
CA VAL A 345 -5.08 10.85 -19.89
C VAL A 345 -5.19 11.60 -21.20
N ALA A 346 -6.03 12.64 -21.27
CA ALA A 346 -6.18 13.48 -22.46
C ALA A 346 -4.86 14.16 -22.84
N ALA A 347 -4.07 14.61 -21.86
CA ALA A 347 -2.76 15.19 -22.12
C ALA A 347 -1.77 14.18 -22.71
N LEU A 348 -1.75 12.95 -22.21
CA LEU A 348 -0.89 11.88 -22.75
C LEU A 348 -1.25 11.49 -24.18
N VAL A 349 -2.54 11.32 -24.46
CA VAL A 349 -3.04 11.01 -25.82
C VAL A 349 -2.66 12.13 -26.80
N ASN A 350 -2.89 13.39 -26.43
CA ASN A 350 -2.55 14.55 -27.26
C ASN A 350 -1.02 14.68 -27.47
N ALA A 351 -0.20 14.32 -26.50
CA ALA A 351 1.26 14.30 -26.64
C ALA A 351 1.72 13.20 -27.62
N GLY A 352 1.08 12.03 -27.60
CA GLY A 352 1.31 10.94 -28.56
C GLY A 352 0.98 11.34 -29.99
N ASP A 353 -0.19 11.97 -30.19
CA ASP A 353 -0.61 12.43 -31.51
C ASP A 353 0.28 13.55 -32.10
N ARG A 354 0.84 14.42 -31.26
CA ARG A 354 1.81 15.44 -31.72
C ARG A 354 3.11 14.81 -32.20
N ARG A 355 3.60 13.76 -31.52
CA ARG A 355 4.82 13.05 -31.94
C ARG A 355 4.61 12.31 -33.26
N SER A 356 3.48 11.63 -33.45
CA SER A 356 3.17 10.93 -34.70
C SER A 356 3.08 11.86 -35.91
N ARG A 357 2.56 13.09 -35.74
CA ARG A 357 2.50 14.11 -36.81
C ARG A 357 3.86 14.72 -37.15
N VAL A 358 4.80 14.76 -36.19
CA VAL A 358 6.18 15.25 -36.43
C VAL A 358 6.98 14.21 -37.21
N THR A 359 6.87 12.93 -36.86
CA THR A 359 7.57 11.82 -37.54
C THR A 359 7.01 11.50 -38.93
N SER A 360 5.77 11.91 -39.25
CA SER A 360 5.17 11.75 -40.59
C SER A 360 5.52 12.86 -41.56
N ARG A 361 6.21 13.93 -41.10
CA ARG A 361 6.64 15.08 -41.92
C ARG A 361 8.15 15.13 -42.15
N SER A 362 8.90 14.22 -41.57
CA SER A 362 10.33 13.96 -41.83
C SER A 362 10.49 12.76 -42.77
#